data_1f0756324b17c9bd6e824032fd252069
#
_entry.id   1f0756324b17c9bd6e824032fd252069
#
_cell.length_a   1.000
_cell.length_b   1.000
_cell.length_c   1.000
_cell.angle_alpha   90.00
_cell.angle_beta   90.00
_cell.angle_gamma   90.00
#
_symmetry.space_group_name_H-M   'P 1'
#
loop_
_entity.id
_entity.type
_entity.pdbx_description
1 polymer ?
#
loop_
_entity_poly.entity_id
_entity_poly.type
_entity_poly.pdbx_seq_one_letter_code
_entity_poly.pdbx_strand_id
1 'polypeptide(L)'
;SQVIETTKISDPNYNYSLVNIGVAILAKLNGVPWRLHRTLHNELVVGVGAFKSVNSSSRYIGSAFCFSNDGHFKGFECYSQNDMYKLAGSISKAIKNYRKQNTEVKRLVIHFYKTMSNKELEPIKKELQEMGLDIPVIIITINKTESKDLVLFDLNCPELIPVSGTFI
;
A
#
# COMPACT_ATOMS: atom_id res chain seq x y z
N SER A 1 -15.04 -9.88 -0.81
CA SER A 1 -15.20 -11.10 0.01
C SER A 1 -14.26 -11.09 1.21
N GLN A 2 -14.65 -11.71 2.29
CA GLN A 2 -13.83 -11.98 3.47
C GLN A 2 -13.81 -13.51 3.66
N VAL A 3 -12.61 -14.08 3.69
CA VAL A 3 -12.41 -15.52 3.93
C VAL A 3 -12.00 -15.71 5.38
N ILE A 4 -12.65 -16.65 6.06
CA ILE A 4 -12.32 -17.07 7.42
C ILE A 4 -12.19 -18.59 7.38
N GLU A 5 -11.06 -19.10 7.82
CA GLU A 5 -10.84 -20.54 7.91
C GLU A 5 -11.69 -21.13 9.05
N THR A 6 -12.37 -22.25 8.79
CA THR A 6 -13.24 -22.90 9.79
C THR A 6 -12.49 -23.29 11.06
N THR A 7 -11.21 -23.68 10.92
CA THR A 7 -10.34 -24.01 12.05
C THR A 7 -10.12 -22.83 13.01
N LYS A 8 -10.19 -21.60 12.50
CA LYS A 8 -10.04 -20.37 13.30
C LYS A 8 -11.29 -20.07 14.13
N ILE A 9 -12.47 -20.46 13.67
CA ILE A 9 -13.73 -20.23 14.36
C ILE A 9 -13.79 -21.00 15.69
N SER A 10 -13.15 -22.18 15.72
CA SER A 10 -13.08 -23.04 16.90
C SER A 10 -11.94 -22.66 17.89
N ASP A 11 -11.12 -21.64 17.54
CA ASP A 11 -10.06 -21.16 18.41
C ASP A 11 -10.66 -20.39 19.61
N PRO A 12 -10.29 -20.70 20.86
CA PRO A 12 -10.73 -19.95 22.03
C PRO A 12 -10.50 -18.45 21.95
N ASN A 13 -9.47 -18.03 21.20
CA ASN A 13 -9.12 -16.64 21.01
C ASN A 13 -9.85 -15.97 19.82
N TYR A 14 -10.76 -16.67 19.14
CA TYR A 14 -11.48 -16.15 17.97
C TYR A 14 -12.22 -14.85 18.27
N ASN A 15 -12.75 -14.70 19.48
CA ASN A 15 -13.45 -13.48 19.90
C ASN A 15 -12.59 -12.22 19.76
N TYR A 16 -11.28 -12.30 19.99
CA TYR A 16 -10.36 -11.18 19.80
C TYR A 16 -10.18 -10.78 18.32
N SER A 17 -10.48 -11.71 17.41
CA SER A 17 -10.41 -11.46 15.96
C SER A 17 -11.68 -10.80 15.41
N LEU A 18 -12.81 -10.86 16.12
CA LEU A 18 -14.11 -10.38 15.62
C LEU A 18 -14.10 -8.89 15.30
N VAL A 19 -13.46 -8.08 16.14
CA VAL A 19 -13.34 -6.62 15.89
C VAL A 19 -12.60 -6.36 14.58
N ASN A 20 -11.47 -7.02 14.37
CA ASN A 20 -10.68 -6.87 13.16
C ASN A 20 -11.42 -7.38 11.90
N ILE A 21 -12.17 -8.46 12.04
CA ILE A 21 -13.04 -8.99 10.98
C ILE A 21 -14.15 -7.98 10.65
N GLY A 22 -14.80 -7.42 11.67
CA GLY A 22 -15.82 -6.38 11.50
C GLY A 22 -15.30 -5.15 10.79
N VAL A 23 -14.12 -4.65 11.19
CA VAL A 23 -13.44 -3.53 10.53
C VAL A 23 -13.11 -3.86 9.07
N ALA A 24 -12.61 -5.07 8.80
CA ALA A 24 -12.30 -5.50 7.43
C ALA A 24 -13.56 -5.61 6.55
N ILE A 25 -14.68 -6.08 7.09
CA ILE A 25 -15.97 -6.11 6.40
C ILE A 25 -16.47 -4.69 6.12
N LEU A 26 -16.45 -3.82 7.12
CA LEU A 26 -16.85 -2.43 7.00
C LEU A 26 -16.08 -1.72 5.88
N ALA A 27 -14.76 -1.87 5.85
CA ALA A 27 -13.90 -1.30 4.81
C ALA A 27 -14.25 -1.85 3.40
N LYS A 28 -14.56 -3.13 3.29
CA LYS A 28 -14.96 -3.77 2.02
C LYS A 28 -16.36 -3.35 1.55
N LEU A 29 -17.20 -2.89 2.45
CA LEU A 29 -18.51 -2.30 2.16
C LEU A 29 -18.44 -0.80 1.89
N ASN A 30 -17.23 -0.26 1.64
CA ASN A 30 -16.96 1.16 1.46
C ASN A 30 -17.20 2.02 2.72
N GLY A 31 -17.31 1.40 3.89
CA GLY A 31 -17.28 2.11 5.15
C GLY A 31 -15.88 2.65 5.43
N VAL A 32 -15.80 3.72 6.20
CA VAL A 32 -14.54 4.34 6.59
C VAL A 32 -14.36 4.19 8.10
N PRO A 33 -13.64 3.16 8.55
CA PRO A 33 -13.44 2.93 9.98
C PRO A 33 -12.65 4.05 10.66
N TRP A 34 -11.67 4.63 9.96
CA TRP A 34 -10.90 5.80 10.37
C TRP A 34 -10.30 6.50 9.16
N ARG A 35 -9.99 7.78 9.29
CA ARG A 35 -9.25 8.57 8.32
C ARG A 35 -8.15 9.37 9.00
N LEU A 36 -7.08 9.61 8.28
CA LEU A 36 -6.07 10.57 8.70
C LEU A 36 -6.69 11.97 8.67
N HIS A 37 -6.65 12.66 9.81
CA HIS A 37 -7.01 14.08 9.85
C HIS A 37 -5.85 14.91 9.30
N ARG A 38 -5.82 15.08 7.98
CA ARG A 38 -4.79 15.84 7.27
C ARG A 38 -5.43 16.85 6.33
N THR A 39 -4.70 17.94 6.07
CA THR A 39 -5.00 18.82 4.94
C THR A 39 -4.92 17.98 3.65
N LEU A 40 -5.98 18.04 2.85
CA LEU A 40 -6.01 17.35 1.57
C LEU A 40 -4.98 17.99 0.64
N HIS A 41 -3.96 17.25 0.30
CA HIS A 41 -3.05 17.58 -0.78
C HIS A 41 -3.45 16.73 -1.99
N ASN A 42 -3.32 17.26 -3.19
CA ASN A 42 -3.63 16.55 -4.43
C ASN A 42 -2.54 15.50 -4.72
N GLU A 43 -2.41 14.52 -3.83
CA GLU A 43 -1.44 13.45 -3.89
C GLU A 43 -2.13 12.14 -4.25
N LEU A 44 -1.50 11.38 -5.14
CA LEU A 44 -1.82 9.98 -5.33
C LEU A 44 -0.78 9.12 -4.61
N VAL A 45 -1.25 8.28 -3.71
CA VAL A 45 -0.42 7.31 -3.00
C VAL A 45 -0.64 5.93 -3.59
N VAL A 46 0.44 5.28 -4.01
CA VAL A 46 0.41 3.93 -4.59
C VAL A 46 1.22 2.99 -3.72
N GLY A 47 0.56 2.01 -3.12
CA GLY A 47 1.21 0.94 -2.38
C GLY A 47 1.49 -0.26 -3.29
N VAL A 48 2.76 -0.67 -3.40
CA VAL A 48 3.17 -1.84 -4.17
C VAL A 48 3.73 -2.89 -3.24
N GLY A 49 3.06 -4.04 -3.20
CA GLY A 49 3.49 -5.21 -2.45
C GLY A 49 3.88 -6.37 -3.36
N ALA A 50 4.67 -7.31 -2.86
CA ALA A 50 4.94 -8.57 -3.53
C ALA A 50 4.49 -9.74 -2.67
N PHE A 51 3.94 -10.75 -3.29
CA PHE A 51 3.60 -12.01 -2.63
C PHE A 51 4.06 -13.20 -3.47
N LYS A 52 4.28 -14.31 -2.81
CA LYS A 52 4.64 -15.58 -3.44
C LYS A 52 3.45 -16.51 -3.32
N SER A 53 3.08 -17.14 -4.42
CA SER A 53 2.05 -18.20 -4.38
C SER A 53 2.56 -19.39 -3.58
N VAL A 54 1.72 -19.94 -2.70
CA VAL A 54 2.04 -21.15 -1.92
C VAL A 54 2.18 -22.37 -2.84
N ASN A 55 1.43 -22.38 -3.95
CA ASN A 55 1.31 -23.52 -4.84
C ASN A 55 2.17 -23.42 -6.11
N SER A 56 2.97 -22.37 -6.26
CA SER A 56 3.85 -22.18 -7.41
C SER A 56 5.14 -21.49 -7.03
N SER A 57 6.21 -21.77 -7.76
CA SER A 57 7.49 -21.04 -7.64
C SER A 57 7.40 -19.61 -8.16
N SER A 58 6.29 -19.23 -8.77
CA SER A 58 6.09 -17.91 -9.36
C SER A 58 5.90 -16.86 -8.26
N ARG A 59 6.70 -15.80 -8.33
CA ARG A 59 6.51 -14.62 -7.51
C ARG A 59 5.60 -13.66 -8.26
N TYR A 60 4.50 -13.27 -7.63
CA TYR A 60 3.63 -12.23 -8.15
C TYR A 60 4.00 -10.92 -7.49
N ILE A 61 4.15 -9.87 -8.26
CA ILE A 61 4.10 -8.53 -7.72
C ILE A 61 2.62 -8.23 -7.56
N GLY A 62 2.17 -8.21 -6.32
CA GLY A 62 0.82 -7.77 -6.01
C GLY A 62 0.75 -6.26 -6.18
N SER A 63 -0.22 -5.85 -6.85
CA SER A 63 -1.06 -4.69 -6.73
C SER A 63 -0.47 -3.32 -6.45
N ALA A 64 -0.77 -2.42 -7.35
CA ALA A 64 -0.86 -1.03 -7.02
C ALA A 64 -2.19 -0.75 -6.29
N PHE A 65 -2.14 -0.57 -4.99
CA PHE A 65 -3.24 0.03 -4.24
C PHE A 65 -3.14 1.54 -4.36
N CYS A 66 -4.17 2.17 -4.90
CA CYS A 66 -4.20 3.61 -5.07
C CYS A 66 -5.06 4.25 -3.99
N PHE A 67 -4.49 5.23 -3.32
CA PHE A 67 -5.15 5.98 -2.25
C PHE A 67 -5.01 7.48 -2.48
N SER A 68 -5.98 8.25 -2.05
CA SER A 68 -5.78 9.66 -1.77
C SER A 68 -4.98 9.82 -0.46
N ASN A 69 -4.42 11.00 -0.24
CA ASN A 69 -3.59 11.26 0.94
C ASN A 69 -4.30 11.15 2.30
N ASP A 70 -5.63 11.06 2.30
CA ASP A 70 -6.45 10.79 3.49
C ASP A 70 -6.65 9.28 3.74
N GLY A 71 -6.07 8.42 2.88
CA GLY A 71 -6.18 6.97 2.95
C GLY A 71 -7.41 6.41 2.25
N HIS A 72 -8.18 7.22 1.51
CA HIS A 72 -9.33 6.70 0.77
C HIS A 72 -8.89 5.82 -0.40
N PHE A 73 -9.29 4.55 -0.37
CA PHE A 73 -8.98 3.56 -1.39
C PHE A 73 -9.62 3.91 -2.74
N LYS A 74 -8.84 3.88 -3.80
CA LYS A 74 -9.26 4.23 -5.16
C LYS A 74 -9.27 3.06 -6.14
N GLY A 75 -8.46 2.04 -5.89
CA GLY A 75 -8.39 0.88 -6.78
C GLY A 75 -7.25 -0.07 -6.47
N PHE A 76 -7.28 -1.21 -7.13
CA PHE A 76 -6.34 -2.30 -6.96
C PHE A 76 -6.12 -3.03 -8.29
N GLU A 77 -4.88 -3.31 -8.62
CA GLU A 77 -4.51 -4.18 -9.75
C GLU A 77 -3.41 -5.17 -9.33
N CYS A 78 -3.39 -6.35 -9.95
CA CYS A 78 -2.44 -7.42 -9.66
C CYS A 78 -1.77 -7.89 -10.96
N TYR A 79 -0.46 -8.11 -10.93
CA TYR A 79 0.32 -8.52 -12.11
C TYR A 79 1.52 -9.38 -11.72
N SER A 80 2.11 -10.06 -12.72
CA SER A 80 3.30 -10.88 -12.55
C SER A 80 4.58 -10.04 -12.35
N GLN A 81 5.55 -10.58 -11.61
CA GLN A 81 6.82 -9.93 -11.31
C GLN A 81 7.60 -9.46 -12.55
N ASN A 82 7.47 -10.15 -13.66
CA ASN A 82 8.22 -9.86 -14.87
C ASN A 82 7.61 -8.71 -15.70
N ASP A 83 6.56 -8.09 -15.23
CA ASP A 83 5.73 -7.18 -16.01
C ASP A 83 5.75 -5.76 -15.42
N MET A 84 6.96 -5.16 -15.39
CA MET A 84 7.14 -3.81 -14.84
C MET A 84 6.38 -2.74 -15.64
N TYR A 85 6.17 -2.98 -16.94
CA TYR A 85 5.34 -2.10 -17.77
C TYR A 85 3.86 -2.12 -17.33
N LYS A 86 3.37 -3.23 -16.80
CA LYS A 86 2.02 -3.27 -16.23
C LYS A 86 1.92 -2.46 -14.95
N LEU A 87 2.96 -2.42 -14.12
CA LEU A 87 3.00 -1.53 -12.95
C LEU A 87 2.88 -0.06 -13.40
N ALA A 88 3.71 0.35 -14.37
CA ALA A 88 3.66 1.71 -14.88
C ALA A 88 2.30 2.04 -15.51
N GLY A 89 1.75 1.12 -16.30
CA GLY A 89 0.40 1.25 -16.89
C GLY A 89 -0.71 1.34 -15.83
N SER A 90 -0.61 0.57 -14.75
CA SER A 90 -1.55 0.64 -13.62
C SER A 90 -1.50 1.99 -12.92
N ILE A 91 -0.29 2.52 -12.69
CA ILE A 91 -0.09 3.84 -12.10
C ILE A 91 -0.66 4.92 -13.03
N SER A 92 -0.37 4.83 -14.33
CA SER A 92 -0.92 5.73 -15.36
C SER A 92 -2.46 5.76 -15.33
N LYS A 93 -3.07 4.57 -15.32
CA LYS A 93 -4.53 4.43 -15.24
C LYS A 93 -5.09 5.01 -13.94
N ALA A 94 -4.42 4.78 -12.82
CA ALA A 94 -4.81 5.34 -11.54
C ALA A 94 -4.76 6.87 -11.54
N ILE A 95 -3.71 7.46 -12.10
CA ILE A 95 -3.58 8.92 -12.25
C ILE A 95 -4.69 9.47 -13.16
N LYS A 96 -4.95 8.83 -14.30
CA LYS A 96 -6.04 9.23 -15.21
C LYS A 96 -7.40 9.19 -14.52
N ASN A 97 -7.67 8.15 -13.74
CA ASN A 97 -8.92 8.03 -12.98
C ASN A 97 -9.02 9.07 -11.84
N TYR A 98 -7.92 9.33 -11.15
CA TYR A 98 -7.86 10.36 -10.10
C TYR A 98 -8.13 11.75 -10.68
N ARG A 99 -7.53 12.08 -11.84
CA ARG A 99 -7.75 13.35 -12.53
C ARG A 99 -9.18 13.59 -13.00
N LYS A 100 -9.95 12.54 -13.26
CA LYS A 100 -11.39 12.68 -13.59
C LYS A 100 -12.20 13.22 -12.41
N GLN A 101 -11.76 12.96 -11.19
CA GLN A 101 -12.46 13.35 -9.96
C GLN A 101 -11.83 14.59 -9.29
N ASN A 102 -10.55 14.82 -9.53
CA ASN A 102 -9.77 15.90 -8.95
C ASN A 102 -8.93 16.56 -10.03
N THR A 103 -9.01 17.85 -10.14
CA THR A 103 -8.47 18.63 -11.25
C THR A 103 -6.95 18.55 -11.43
N GLU A 104 -6.19 18.20 -10.39
CA GLU A 104 -4.74 18.24 -10.46
C GLU A 104 -4.10 17.22 -9.50
N VAL A 105 -3.17 16.41 -10.01
CA VAL A 105 -2.25 15.61 -9.21
C VAL A 105 -0.96 16.40 -9.06
N LYS A 106 -0.59 16.78 -7.84
CA LYS A 106 0.61 17.57 -7.56
C LYS A 106 1.82 16.71 -7.21
N ARG A 107 1.60 15.44 -6.81
CA ARG A 107 2.66 14.56 -6.35
C ARG A 107 2.22 13.11 -6.44
N LEU A 108 3.15 12.23 -6.82
CA LEU A 108 3.00 10.78 -6.78
C LEU A 108 3.88 10.22 -5.65
N VAL A 109 3.28 9.49 -4.71
CA VAL A 109 3.99 8.80 -3.64
C VAL A 109 3.86 7.30 -3.85
N ILE A 110 4.98 6.59 -3.93
CA ILE A 110 5.02 5.15 -4.14
C ILE A 110 5.60 4.49 -2.89
N HIS A 111 4.80 3.71 -2.19
CA HIS A 111 5.26 2.79 -1.16
C HIS A 111 5.67 1.49 -1.82
N PHE A 112 6.96 1.19 -1.81
CA PHE A 112 7.49 0.02 -2.50
C PHE A 112 8.08 -0.98 -1.50
N TYR A 113 7.85 -2.27 -1.71
CA TYR A 113 8.21 -3.35 -0.78
C TYR A 113 9.72 -3.63 -0.69
N LYS A 114 10.53 -3.02 -1.54
CA LYS A 114 12.00 -3.11 -1.58
C LYS A 114 12.59 -1.81 -2.13
N THR A 115 13.90 -1.67 -2.15
CA THR A 115 14.54 -0.58 -2.88
C THR A 115 14.20 -0.67 -4.38
N MET A 116 13.60 0.38 -4.92
CA MET A 116 13.24 0.46 -6.34
C MET A 116 14.47 0.75 -7.19
N SER A 117 14.70 -0.07 -8.18
CA SER A 117 15.79 0.12 -9.14
C SER A 117 15.41 1.14 -10.21
N ASN A 118 16.41 1.71 -10.88
CA ASN A 118 16.16 2.61 -12.02
C ASN A 118 15.37 1.93 -13.14
N LYS A 119 15.58 0.63 -13.38
CA LYS A 119 14.82 -0.13 -14.37
C LYS A 119 13.32 -0.22 -14.05
N GLU A 120 12.97 -0.17 -12.79
CA GLU A 120 11.59 -0.17 -12.32
C GLU A 120 10.98 1.24 -12.35
N LEU A 121 11.79 2.25 -12.14
CA LEU A 121 11.36 3.65 -12.12
C LEU A 121 11.17 4.26 -13.52
N GLU A 122 12.04 3.92 -14.46
CA GLU A 122 12.02 4.50 -15.81
C GLU A 122 10.68 4.35 -16.56
N PRO A 123 10.00 3.18 -16.55
CA PRO A 123 8.69 3.06 -17.17
C PRO A 123 7.65 4.00 -16.55
N ILE A 124 7.73 4.24 -15.24
CA ILE A 124 6.80 5.15 -14.51
C ILE A 124 7.05 6.59 -14.95
N LYS A 125 8.31 7.01 -15.02
CA LYS A 125 8.68 8.36 -15.48
C LYS A 125 8.21 8.59 -16.92
N LYS A 126 8.41 7.59 -17.78
CA LYS A 126 7.99 7.66 -19.20
C LYS A 126 6.47 7.85 -19.30
N GLU A 127 5.67 7.09 -18.56
CA GLU A 127 4.21 7.24 -18.53
C GLU A 127 3.79 8.64 -18.05
N LEU A 128 4.47 9.18 -17.03
CA LEU A 128 4.20 10.54 -16.56
C LEU A 128 4.50 11.59 -17.63
N GLN A 129 5.64 11.46 -18.32
CA GLN A 129 6.03 12.35 -19.42
C GLN A 129 5.02 12.26 -20.58
N GLU A 130 4.60 11.06 -20.98
CA GLU A 130 3.59 10.86 -22.02
C GLU A 130 2.23 11.48 -21.66
N MET A 131 1.93 11.57 -20.38
CA MET A 131 0.74 12.28 -19.88
C MET A 131 0.92 13.80 -19.73
N GLY A 132 2.10 14.33 -20.05
CA GLY A 132 2.44 15.74 -19.87
C GLY A 132 2.49 16.16 -18.40
N LEU A 133 2.84 15.24 -17.50
CA LEU A 133 2.90 15.48 -16.06
C LEU A 133 4.36 15.62 -15.61
N ASP A 134 4.72 16.83 -15.21
CA ASP A 134 5.98 17.13 -14.52
C ASP A 134 5.70 17.28 -13.02
N ILE A 135 5.56 16.14 -12.33
CA ILE A 135 5.26 16.08 -10.91
C ILE A 135 6.33 15.31 -10.14
N PRO A 136 6.62 15.69 -8.89
CA PRO A 136 7.54 14.94 -8.03
C PRO A 136 7.06 13.50 -7.81
N VAL A 137 7.98 12.55 -7.94
CA VAL A 137 7.77 11.14 -7.59
C VAL A 137 8.59 10.84 -6.34
N ILE A 138 7.90 10.54 -5.25
CA ILE A 138 8.50 10.17 -3.97
C ILE A 138 8.39 8.66 -3.80
N ILE A 139 9.51 7.99 -3.59
CA ILE A 139 9.55 6.55 -3.35
C ILE A 139 9.90 6.30 -1.88
N ILE A 140 9.02 5.57 -1.21
CA ILE A 140 9.22 5.15 0.18
C ILE A 140 9.40 3.63 0.17
N THR A 141 10.59 3.18 0.55
CA THR A 141 10.87 1.75 0.72
C THR A 141 10.31 1.27 2.04
N ILE A 142 9.39 0.31 2.00
CA ILE A 142 8.86 -0.35 3.18
C ILE A 142 9.29 -1.81 3.15
N ASN A 143 10.38 -2.10 3.86
CA ASN A 143 10.90 -3.46 3.96
C ASN A 143 10.48 -4.09 5.29
N LYS A 144 9.69 -5.16 5.20
CA LYS A 144 9.21 -5.89 6.39
C LYS A 144 10.13 -7.04 6.81
N THR A 145 11.07 -7.43 5.96
CA THR A 145 11.86 -8.67 6.15
C THR A 145 13.31 -8.41 6.52
N GLU A 146 13.80 -7.22 6.34
CA GLU A 146 15.19 -6.85 6.62
C GLU A 146 15.24 -5.59 7.49
N SER A 147 14.80 -5.69 8.73
CA SER A 147 15.13 -4.66 9.71
C SER A 147 16.55 -4.99 10.18
N LYS A 148 17.54 -4.35 9.60
CA LYS A 148 18.91 -4.75 9.87
C LYS A 148 19.44 -4.20 11.18
N ASP A 149 19.02 -3.06 11.68
CA ASP A 149 20.00 -2.40 12.50
C ASP A 149 19.47 -1.48 13.61
N LEU A 150 18.16 -1.39 13.82
CA LEU A 150 17.66 -0.58 14.90
C LEU A 150 16.60 -1.30 15.71
N VAL A 151 16.93 -1.64 16.92
CA VAL A 151 15.95 -2.09 17.92
C VAL A 151 15.70 -0.93 18.87
N LEU A 152 14.45 -0.50 18.92
CA LEU A 152 14.00 0.55 19.82
C LEU A 152 13.42 -0.07 21.07
N PHE A 153 13.78 0.49 22.21
CA PHE A 153 13.23 0.15 23.51
C PHE A 153 12.58 1.40 24.12
N ASP A 154 11.35 1.30 24.53
CA ASP A 154 10.73 2.31 25.38
C ASP A 154 10.99 1.99 26.85
N LEU A 155 11.86 2.76 27.46
CA LEU A 155 12.24 2.57 28.87
C LEU A 155 11.10 2.90 29.83
N ASN A 156 10.04 3.55 29.37
CA ASN A 156 8.86 3.87 30.18
C ASN A 156 7.77 2.77 30.05
N CYS A 157 7.98 1.79 29.16
CA CYS A 157 7.08 0.64 29.00
C CYS A 157 7.68 -0.59 29.71
N PRO A 158 6.93 -1.27 30.59
CA PRO A 158 7.42 -2.47 31.29
C PRO A 158 7.92 -3.57 30.34
N GLU A 159 7.27 -3.72 29.19
CA GLU A 159 7.63 -4.69 28.16
C GLU A 159 8.73 -4.17 27.22
N LEU A 160 9.22 -2.97 27.43
CA LEU A 160 10.21 -2.29 26.58
C LEU A 160 9.77 -2.12 25.10
N ILE A 161 8.48 -2.24 24.82
CA ILE A 161 7.93 -2.16 23.47
C ILE A 161 7.61 -0.70 23.15
N PRO A 162 8.13 -0.13 22.07
CA PRO A 162 7.80 1.23 21.64
C PRO A 162 6.32 1.36 21.29
N VAL A 163 5.77 2.52 21.52
CA VAL A 163 4.40 2.84 21.08
C VAL A 163 4.31 2.69 19.57
N SER A 164 3.23 2.04 19.09
CA SER A 164 2.99 1.87 17.66
C SER A 164 2.95 3.23 16.95
N GLY A 165 3.71 3.37 15.87
CA GLY A 165 3.85 4.63 15.15
C GLY A 165 5.02 5.50 15.60
N THR A 166 5.86 5.03 16.54
CA THR A 166 7.13 5.70 16.86
C THR A 166 8.03 5.70 15.62
N PHE A 167 8.62 6.85 15.33
CA PHE A 167 9.61 7.01 14.27
C PHE A 167 10.78 7.86 14.80
N ILE A 168 11.95 7.71 14.17
CA ILE A 168 13.19 8.38 14.53
C ILE A 168 13.64 9.25 13.37
#